data_1cd8df22906623dd8410d46ae52ab186
#
_entry.id   1cd8df22906623dd8410d46ae52ab186
#
_cell.length_a   1.000
_cell.length_b   1.000
_cell.length_c   1.000
_cell.angle_alpha   90.00
_cell.angle_beta   90.00
_cell.angle_gamma   90.00
#
_symmetry.space_group_name_H-M   'P 1'
#
loop_
_entity.id
_entity.type
_entity.pdbx_description
1 polymer ?
#
loop_
_entity_poly.entity_id
_entity_poly.type
_entity_poly.pdbx_seq_one_letter_code
_entity_poly.pdbx_strand_id
1 'polypeptide(L)'
;MEYQMITISRQYGSGGRLIGAKLAERLQIPFYDKEIIALAAKQSGVSDQFFAQPEQTGALLLRDFTGGNAFGLPLGDQVYLAQADVIRTLAQKGPCVIVGRGAGAALSGMVSRLNVFVYADIAIRKRRVIEEYGEEAHKIEEYIAAIDKKRASYFKFYAGV
;
A
#
# COMPACT_ATOMS: atom_id res chain seq x y z
N MET A 1 2.30 -4.23 24.65
CA MET A 1 3.03 -4.29 23.37
C MET A 1 3.78 -2.97 23.22
N GLU A 2 5.05 -3.00 22.93
CA GLU A 2 5.89 -1.79 22.84
C GLU A 2 5.52 -0.91 21.61
N TYR A 3 5.07 -1.55 20.52
CA TYR A 3 4.63 -0.87 19.31
C TYR A 3 3.12 -0.92 19.16
N GLN A 4 2.52 0.24 18.87
CA GLN A 4 1.09 0.33 18.61
C GLN A 4 0.73 -0.06 17.18
N MET A 5 1.65 0.18 16.24
CA MET A 5 1.40 -0.04 14.82
C MET A 5 2.50 -0.89 14.19
N ILE A 6 2.10 -1.82 13.32
CA ILE A 6 3.03 -2.58 12.49
C ILE A 6 2.69 -2.29 11.03
N THR A 7 3.61 -1.65 10.32
CA THR A 7 3.45 -1.41 8.87
C THR A 7 4.33 -2.37 8.08
N ILE A 8 3.77 -2.96 7.04
CA ILE A 8 4.49 -3.94 6.21
C ILE A 8 4.57 -3.43 4.77
N SER A 9 5.78 -3.06 4.36
CA SER A 9 6.13 -2.87 2.95
C SER A 9 6.74 -4.16 2.40
N ARG A 10 6.65 -4.38 1.09
CA ARG A 10 7.01 -5.70 0.54
C ARG A 10 7.32 -5.67 -0.94
N GLN A 11 8.17 -6.57 -1.38
CA GLN A 11 8.30 -6.95 -2.78
C GLN A 11 7.08 -7.75 -3.25
N TYR A 12 6.78 -7.71 -4.54
CA TYR A 12 5.70 -8.52 -5.13
C TYR A 12 6.08 -10.00 -5.12
N GLY A 13 5.16 -10.84 -4.72
CA GLY A 13 5.39 -12.29 -4.56
C GLY A 13 6.19 -12.69 -3.30
N SER A 14 6.63 -11.76 -2.45
CA SER A 14 7.39 -12.09 -1.24
C SER A 14 6.57 -12.74 -0.11
N GLY A 15 5.24 -12.72 -0.20
CA GLY A 15 4.37 -13.24 0.87
C GLY A 15 4.08 -12.23 1.98
N GLY A 16 4.52 -10.98 1.85
CA GLY A 16 4.38 -9.97 2.91
C GLY A 16 2.93 -9.72 3.37
N ARG A 17 1.95 -9.83 2.45
CA ARG A 17 0.53 -9.74 2.82
C ARG A 17 0.10 -10.90 3.73
N LEU A 18 0.50 -12.13 3.38
CA LEU A 18 0.20 -13.32 4.16
C LEU A 18 0.87 -13.30 5.54
N ILE A 19 2.12 -12.85 5.58
CA ILE A 19 2.85 -12.66 6.85
C ILE A 19 2.10 -11.64 7.72
N GLY A 20 1.68 -10.51 7.16
CA GLY A 20 0.93 -9.50 7.89
C GLY A 20 -0.40 -10.00 8.45
N ALA A 21 -1.17 -10.76 7.67
CA ALA A 21 -2.42 -11.35 8.11
C ALA A 21 -2.21 -12.35 9.28
N LYS A 22 -1.24 -13.27 9.13
CA LYS A 22 -0.91 -14.23 10.19
C LYS A 22 -0.36 -13.55 11.46
N LEU A 23 0.41 -12.48 11.30
CA LEU A 23 0.92 -11.71 12.43
C LEU A 23 -0.22 -11.04 13.20
N ALA A 24 -1.15 -10.41 12.50
CA ALA A 24 -2.32 -9.77 13.10
C ALA A 24 -3.18 -10.79 13.85
N GLU A 25 -3.43 -11.96 13.25
CA GLU A 25 -4.14 -13.06 13.88
C GLU A 25 -3.44 -13.53 15.18
N ARG A 26 -2.13 -13.75 15.15
CA ARG A 26 -1.36 -14.18 16.34
C ARG A 26 -1.34 -13.14 17.46
N LEU A 27 -1.35 -11.86 17.10
CA LEU A 27 -1.38 -10.76 18.05
C LEU A 27 -2.79 -10.37 18.47
N GLN A 28 -3.82 -10.96 17.86
CA GLN A 28 -5.23 -10.62 18.06
C GLN A 28 -5.53 -9.13 17.86
N ILE A 29 -4.92 -8.54 16.83
CA ILE A 29 -5.13 -7.14 16.45
C ILE A 29 -5.66 -7.03 15.02
N PRO A 30 -6.35 -5.94 14.66
CA PRO A 30 -6.86 -5.73 13.30
C PRO A 30 -5.78 -5.79 12.22
N PHE A 31 -6.17 -6.30 11.05
CA PHE A 31 -5.37 -6.33 9.83
C PHE A 31 -6.04 -5.48 8.75
N TYR A 32 -5.28 -4.59 8.13
CA TYR A 32 -5.77 -3.71 7.06
C TYR A 32 -4.90 -3.79 5.81
N ASP A 33 -5.53 -3.95 4.66
CA ASP A 33 -4.90 -3.92 3.33
C ASP A 33 -5.85 -3.23 2.33
N LYS A 34 -6.73 -4.00 1.69
CA LYS A 34 -7.69 -3.47 0.70
C LYS A 34 -8.80 -2.62 1.32
N GLU A 35 -9.12 -2.87 2.55
CA GLU A 35 -10.16 -2.16 3.30
C GLU A 35 -9.89 -0.66 3.40
N ILE A 36 -8.61 -0.27 3.48
CA ILE A 36 -8.21 1.15 3.48
C ILE A 36 -8.66 1.85 2.21
N ILE A 37 -8.62 1.17 1.07
CA ILE A 37 -9.08 1.71 -0.21
C ILE A 37 -10.55 2.10 -0.13
N ALA A 38 -11.40 1.15 0.28
CA ALA A 38 -12.84 1.37 0.34
C ALA A 38 -13.22 2.46 1.36
N LEU A 39 -12.53 2.49 2.50
CA LEU A 39 -12.73 3.54 3.50
C LEU A 39 -12.31 4.92 2.98
N ALA A 40 -11.17 5.02 2.31
CA ALA A 40 -10.67 6.26 1.77
C ALA A 40 -11.58 6.79 0.64
N ALA A 41 -12.05 5.93 -0.25
CA ALA A 41 -12.99 6.29 -1.29
C ALA A 41 -14.30 6.84 -0.71
N LYS A 42 -14.87 6.15 0.26
CA LYS A 42 -16.10 6.57 0.93
C LYS A 42 -15.97 7.94 1.63
N GLN A 43 -14.82 8.24 2.22
CA GLN A 43 -14.60 9.48 2.95
C GLN A 43 -14.26 10.66 2.05
N SER A 44 -13.53 10.43 0.96
CA SER A 44 -13.03 11.49 0.08
C SER A 44 -14.00 11.91 -1.01
N GLY A 45 -15.03 11.11 -1.30
CA GLY A 45 -15.92 11.33 -2.45
C GLY A 45 -15.25 11.03 -3.80
N VAL A 46 -14.02 10.57 -3.82
CA VAL A 46 -13.31 10.16 -5.03
C VAL A 46 -13.75 8.75 -5.41
N SER A 47 -13.99 8.49 -6.71
CA SER A 47 -14.47 7.19 -7.19
C SER A 47 -13.52 6.04 -6.82
N ASP A 48 -14.10 4.90 -6.41
CA ASP A 48 -13.38 3.68 -6.00
C ASP A 48 -12.37 3.20 -7.04
N GLN A 49 -12.63 3.42 -8.33
CA GLN A 49 -11.75 3.01 -9.42
C GLN A 49 -10.35 3.64 -9.35
N PHE A 50 -10.23 4.86 -8.80
CA PHE A 50 -8.95 5.53 -8.63
C PHE A 50 -8.13 4.97 -7.46
N PHE A 51 -8.78 4.31 -6.51
CA PHE A 51 -8.11 3.64 -5.40
C PHE A 51 -7.72 2.19 -5.70
N ALA A 52 -8.35 1.56 -6.68
CA ALA A 52 -8.12 0.15 -7.01
C ALA A 52 -6.69 -0.13 -7.49
N GLN A 53 -6.04 0.85 -8.14
CA GLN A 53 -4.71 0.71 -8.71
C GLN A 53 -3.78 1.87 -8.32
N PRO A 54 -3.47 2.10 -7.05
CA PRO A 54 -2.66 3.23 -6.62
C PRO A 54 -1.24 3.20 -7.18
N GLU A 55 -0.74 2.00 -7.49
CA GLU A 55 0.59 1.80 -8.11
C GLU A 55 0.62 2.17 -9.60
N GLN A 56 -0.54 2.22 -10.25
CA GLN A 56 -0.70 2.67 -11.65
C GLN A 56 -1.07 4.15 -11.76
N THR A 57 -1.60 4.72 -10.70
CA THR A 57 -2.13 6.09 -10.68
C THR A 57 -1.04 7.12 -11.00
N GLY A 58 0.22 6.87 -10.64
CA GLY A 58 1.34 7.75 -11.00
C GLY A 58 1.56 7.97 -12.50
N ALA A 59 1.19 6.99 -13.35
CA ALA A 59 1.32 7.10 -14.80
C ALA A 59 0.08 7.72 -15.47
N LEU A 60 -1.10 7.54 -14.88
CA LEU A 60 -2.35 8.17 -15.34
C LEU A 60 -2.42 9.65 -14.97
N LEU A 61 -1.76 10.06 -13.89
CA LEU A 61 -1.76 11.43 -13.37
C LEU A 61 -1.08 12.45 -14.28
N LEU A 62 -0.17 12.02 -15.14
CA LEU A 62 0.42 12.89 -16.15
C LEU A 62 -0.55 13.21 -17.32
N ARG A 63 -1.65 12.47 -17.44
CA ARG A 63 -2.62 12.61 -18.56
C ARG A 63 -3.83 13.49 -18.26
N ASP A 64 -4.21 13.64 -16.98
CA ASP A 64 -5.41 14.38 -16.57
C ASP A 64 -5.11 15.78 -16.00
N PHE A 65 -4.04 16.41 -16.47
CA PHE A 65 -3.65 17.76 -16.03
C PHE A 65 -4.63 18.86 -16.43
N THR A 66 -5.76 18.55 -17.05
CA THR A 66 -6.69 19.56 -17.61
C THR A 66 -8.10 19.56 -17.00
N GLY A 67 -8.41 18.68 -16.04
CA GLY A 67 -9.73 18.61 -15.40
C GLY A 67 -9.71 19.21 -14.00
N GLY A 68 -10.42 20.30 -13.81
CA GLY A 68 -10.46 21.09 -12.58
C GLY A 68 -10.70 20.25 -11.31
N ASN A 69 -9.73 20.28 -10.41
CA ASN A 69 -9.77 19.63 -9.12
C ASN A 69 -10.21 20.63 -8.05
N ALA A 70 -11.14 20.26 -7.20
CA ALA A 70 -11.68 21.10 -6.12
C ALA A 70 -10.61 21.60 -5.13
N PHE A 71 -9.39 21.02 -5.15
CA PHE A 71 -8.29 21.36 -4.22
C PHE A 71 -6.98 21.77 -4.91
N GLY A 72 -6.93 21.85 -6.24
CA GLY A 72 -5.69 22.22 -6.96
C GLY A 72 -4.54 21.20 -6.86
N LEU A 73 -4.78 20.01 -6.27
CA LEU A 73 -3.79 18.94 -6.13
C LEU A 73 -3.94 17.88 -7.22
N PRO A 74 -2.85 17.26 -7.69
CA PRO A 74 -2.91 16.10 -8.55
C PRO A 74 -3.75 14.97 -7.93
N LEU A 75 -4.49 14.22 -8.75
CA LEU A 75 -5.39 13.16 -8.28
C LEU A 75 -4.67 12.12 -7.40
N GLY A 76 -3.41 11.77 -7.72
CA GLY A 76 -2.61 10.86 -6.90
C GLY A 76 -2.36 11.35 -5.50
N ASP A 77 -2.11 12.64 -5.36
CA ASP A 77 -1.90 13.24 -4.04
C ASP A 77 -3.21 13.26 -3.25
N GLN A 78 -4.36 13.52 -3.91
CA GLN A 78 -5.67 13.41 -3.26
C GLN A 78 -5.94 11.99 -2.78
N VAL A 79 -5.67 10.98 -3.62
CA VAL A 79 -5.79 9.55 -3.26
C VAL A 79 -4.88 9.19 -2.10
N TYR A 80 -3.62 9.62 -2.14
CA TYR A 80 -2.69 9.37 -1.04
C TYR A 80 -3.14 10.03 0.27
N LEU A 81 -3.53 11.30 0.23
CA LEU A 81 -3.99 12.02 1.41
C LEU A 81 -5.23 11.37 2.03
N ALA A 82 -6.21 10.98 1.21
CA ALA A 82 -7.39 10.26 1.68
C ALA A 82 -7.03 8.92 2.36
N GLN A 83 -6.10 8.16 1.78
CA GLN A 83 -5.60 6.92 2.39
C GLN A 83 -4.82 7.19 3.68
N ALA A 84 -3.99 8.23 3.70
CA ALA A 84 -3.22 8.62 4.88
C ALA A 84 -4.12 9.02 6.06
N ASP A 85 -5.22 9.73 5.80
CA ASP A 85 -6.18 10.13 6.83
C ASP A 85 -6.92 8.90 7.40
N VAL A 86 -7.31 7.95 6.55
CA VAL A 86 -7.87 6.67 7.03
C VAL A 86 -6.85 5.92 7.88
N ILE A 87 -5.61 5.81 7.43
CA ILE A 87 -4.53 5.14 8.17
C ILE A 87 -4.31 5.79 9.55
N ARG A 88 -4.29 7.12 9.62
CA ARG A 88 -4.16 7.85 10.88
C ARG A 88 -5.34 7.61 11.81
N THR A 89 -6.56 7.63 11.27
CA THR A 89 -7.79 7.34 12.02
C THR A 89 -7.79 5.91 12.57
N LEU A 90 -7.33 4.94 11.79
CA LEU A 90 -7.21 3.55 12.26
C LEU A 90 -6.15 3.40 13.36
N ALA A 91 -5.02 4.11 13.23
CA ALA A 91 -3.97 4.13 14.23
C ALA A 91 -4.42 4.69 15.59
N GLN A 92 -5.33 5.66 15.59
CA GLN A 92 -5.91 6.23 16.81
C GLN A 92 -6.88 5.28 17.53
N LYS A 93 -7.44 4.30 16.82
CA LYS A 93 -8.36 3.31 17.41
C LYS A 93 -7.66 2.21 18.20
N GLY A 94 -6.35 2.04 18.03
CA GLY A 94 -5.55 1.07 18.74
C GLY A 94 -4.56 0.32 17.86
N PRO A 95 -3.87 -0.69 18.42
CA PRO A 95 -2.88 -1.47 17.70
C PRO A 95 -3.46 -2.16 16.45
N CYS A 96 -2.72 -2.12 15.33
CA CYS A 96 -3.10 -2.86 14.13
C CYS A 96 -1.90 -3.15 13.21
N VAL A 97 -2.09 -4.04 12.26
CA VAL A 97 -1.15 -4.33 11.16
C VAL A 97 -1.70 -3.73 9.87
N ILE A 98 -0.89 -2.93 9.18
CA ILE A 98 -1.25 -2.32 7.89
C ILE A 98 -0.25 -2.73 6.81
N VAL A 99 -0.73 -3.20 5.67
CA VAL A 99 0.11 -3.63 4.55
C VAL A 99 0.05 -2.65 3.39
N GLY A 100 1.21 -2.04 3.08
CA GLY A 100 1.36 -1.12 1.94
C GLY A 100 0.76 0.25 2.16
N ARG A 101 0.26 0.87 1.06
CA ARG A 101 -0.44 2.16 1.04
C ARG A 101 0.36 3.35 1.59
N GLY A 102 1.68 3.23 1.63
CA GLY A 102 2.50 4.27 2.24
C GLY A 102 2.30 4.43 3.75
N ALA A 103 1.78 3.39 4.44
CA ALA A 103 1.41 3.49 5.86
C ALA A 103 2.56 3.96 6.75
N GLY A 104 3.79 3.51 6.48
CA GLY A 104 4.98 3.95 7.20
C GLY A 104 5.22 5.46 7.09
N ALA A 105 4.98 6.03 5.91
CA ALA A 105 5.07 7.48 5.68
C ALA A 105 3.88 8.23 6.30
N ALA A 106 2.66 7.73 6.10
CA ALA A 106 1.43 8.33 6.63
C ALA A 106 1.44 8.47 8.15
N LEU A 107 2.10 7.55 8.85
CA LEU A 107 2.22 7.52 10.32
C LEU A 107 3.51 8.16 10.84
N SER A 108 4.30 8.81 9.98
CA SER A 108 5.54 9.45 10.40
C SER A 108 5.29 10.49 11.51
N GLY A 109 6.01 10.35 12.64
CA GLY A 109 5.92 11.27 13.76
C GLY A 109 4.68 11.15 14.66
N MET A 110 3.73 10.25 14.36
CA MET A 110 2.46 10.20 15.11
C MET A 110 2.42 9.17 16.24
N VAL A 111 2.93 7.97 16.01
CA VAL A 111 2.78 6.85 16.94
C VAL A 111 4.02 5.97 16.97
N SER A 112 4.19 5.22 18.06
CA SER A 112 5.19 4.17 18.13
C SER A 112 4.84 3.07 17.11
N ARG A 113 5.73 2.85 16.14
CA ARG A 113 5.49 1.92 15.06
C ARG A 113 6.72 1.09 14.73
N LEU A 114 6.47 -0.15 14.31
CA LEU A 114 7.45 -1.02 13.67
C LEU A 114 7.22 -1.02 12.16
N ASN A 115 8.20 -0.56 11.40
CA ASN A 115 8.18 -0.64 9.94
C ASN A 115 8.94 -1.89 9.51
N VAL A 116 8.27 -2.78 8.79
CA VAL A 116 8.83 -4.03 8.29
C VAL A 116 8.86 -4.01 6.76
N PHE A 117 9.97 -4.45 6.17
CA PHE A 117 10.06 -4.69 4.74
C PHE A 117 10.26 -6.18 4.48
N VAL A 118 9.35 -6.81 3.71
CA VAL A 118 9.40 -8.22 3.38
C VAL A 118 9.92 -8.41 1.97
N TYR A 119 11.00 -9.15 1.83
CA TYR A 119 11.60 -9.53 0.54
C TYR A 119 11.80 -11.05 0.46
N ALA A 120 12.02 -11.56 -0.73
CA ALA A 120 12.34 -12.97 -0.96
C ALA A 120 13.09 -13.14 -2.28
N ASP A 121 13.76 -14.28 -2.44
CA ASP A 121 14.48 -14.64 -3.66
C ASP A 121 13.52 -14.67 -4.86
N ILE A 122 14.02 -14.24 -6.00
CA ILE A 122 13.21 -14.14 -7.22
C ILE A 122 12.58 -15.48 -7.63
N ALA A 123 13.27 -16.59 -7.41
CA ALA A 123 12.74 -17.91 -7.74
C ALA A 123 11.49 -18.26 -6.89
N ILE A 124 11.53 -17.94 -5.59
CA ILE A 124 10.40 -18.15 -4.68
C ILE A 124 9.24 -17.23 -5.05
N ARG A 125 9.54 -15.99 -5.38
CA ARG A 125 8.56 -14.98 -5.77
C ARG A 125 7.84 -15.36 -7.07
N LYS A 126 8.59 -15.80 -8.09
CA LYS A 126 8.04 -16.29 -9.36
C LYS A 126 7.08 -17.45 -9.13
N ARG A 127 7.50 -18.47 -8.38
CA ARG A 127 6.67 -19.63 -8.07
C ARG A 127 5.36 -19.18 -7.41
N ARG A 128 5.42 -18.35 -6.37
CA ARG A 128 4.22 -17.86 -5.69
C ARG A 128 3.29 -17.05 -6.60
N VAL A 129 3.85 -16.21 -7.44
CA VAL A 129 3.06 -15.36 -8.34
C VAL A 129 2.34 -16.20 -9.40
N ILE A 130 2.96 -17.26 -9.90
CA ILE A 130 2.34 -18.18 -10.86
C ILE A 130 1.33 -19.11 -10.17
N GLU A 131 1.75 -19.80 -9.10
CA GLU A 131 0.96 -20.87 -8.49
C GLU A 131 -0.15 -20.36 -7.56
N GLU A 132 0.12 -19.28 -6.80
CA GLU A 132 -0.82 -18.78 -5.80
C GLU A 132 -1.63 -17.56 -6.29
N TYR A 133 -1.04 -16.70 -7.15
CA TYR A 133 -1.72 -15.50 -7.65
C TYR A 133 -2.34 -15.70 -9.03
N GLY A 134 -1.98 -16.78 -9.74
CA GLY A 134 -2.56 -17.13 -11.05
C GLY A 134 -2.08 -16.27 -12.21
N GLU A 135 -0.92 -15.62 -12.07
CA GLU A 135 -0.35 -14.83 -13.16
C GLU A 135 0.31 -15.72 -14.22
N GLU A 136 0.32 -15.25 -15.47
CA GLU A 136 0.94 -15.98 -16.56
C GLU A 136 2.46 -16.08 -16.41
N ALA A 137 3.03 -17.25 -16.74
CA ALA A 137 4.48 -17.48 -16.61
C ALA A 137 5.32 -16.67 -17.60
N HIS A 138 4.72 -16.21 -18.72
CA HIS A 138 5.42 -15.44 -19.73
C HIS A 138 5.88 -14.08 -19.18
N LYS A 139 7.18 -13.79 -19.30
CA LYS A 139 7.80 -12.54 -18.79
C LYS A 139 7.55 -12.21 -17.32
N ILE A 140 7.36 -13.23 -16.49
CA ILE A 140 7.00 -13.07 -15.08
C ILE A 140 8.04 -12.24 -14.29
N GLU A 141 9.34 -12.32 -14.62
CA GLU A 141 10.38 -11.52 -13.95
C GLU A 141 10.24 -10.04 -14.28
N GLU A 142 10.00 -9.71 -15.55
CA GLU A 142 9.78 -8.32 -15.98
C GLU A 142 8.51 -7.75 -15.30
N TYR A 143 7.46 -8.55 -15.21
CA TYR A 143 6.21 -8.18 -14.54
C TYR A 143 6.43 -7.90 -13.04
N ILE A 144 7.12 -8.80 -12.34
CA ILE A 144 7.47 -8.64 -10.93
C ILE A 144 8.32 -7.38 -10.72
N ALA A 145 9.35 -7.18 -11.56
CA ALA A 145 10.23 -6.02 -11.49
C ALA A 145 9.47 -4.70 -11.73
N ALA A 146 8.53 -4.70 -12.68
CA ALA A 146 7.71 -3.52 -12.96
C ALA A 146 6.83 -3.13 -11.77
N ILE A 147 6.22 -4.11 -11.07
CA ILE A 147 5.42 -3.85 -9.87
C ILE A 147 6.30 -3.32 -8.74
N ASP A 148 7.46 -3.94 -8.51
CA ASP A 148 8.38 -3.49 -7.46
C ASP A 148 8.89 -2.07 -7.72
N LYS A 149 9.21 -1.74 -8.97
CA LYS A 149 9.61 -0.39 -9.36
C LYS A 149 8.49 0.63 -9.07
N LYS A 150 7.24 0.31 -9.40
CA LYS A 150 6.09 1.18 -9.08
C LYS A 150 5.95 1.40 -7.58
N ARG A 151 6.07 0.34 -6.77
CA ARG A 151 6.00 0.42 -5.30
C ARG A 151 7.14 1.25 -4.72
N ALA A 152 8.36 1.05 -5.22
CA ALA A 152 9.52 1.83 -4.78
C ALA A 152 9.37 3.32 -5.13
N SER A 153 8.90 3.64 -6.34
CA SER A 153 8.66 5.02 -6.76
C SER A 153 7.57 5.69 -5.91
N TYR A 154 6.47 4.99 -5.65
CA TYR A 154 5.39 5.47 -4.77
C TYR A 154 5.91 5.75 -3.36
N PHE A 155 6.67 4.81 -2.79
CA PHE A 155 7.25 4.99 -1.46
C PHE A 155 8.21 6.17 -1.40
N LYS A 156 9.14 6.26 -2.35
CA LYS A 156 10.09 7.38 -2.42
C LYS A 156 9.40 8.73 -2.48
N PHE A 157 8.38 8.85 -3.32
CA PHE A 157 7.67 10.10 -3.52
C PHE A 157 6.98 10.60 -2.24
N TYR A 158 6.26 9.70 -1.54
CA TYR A 158 5.48 10.09 -0.35
C TYR A 158 6.24 9.98 0.97
N ALA A 159 7.33 9.23 1.04
CA ALA A 159 8.18 9.19 2.23
C ALA A 159 9.24 10.29 2.25
N GLY A 160 9.48 10.98 1.13
CA GLY A 160 10.45 12.06 1.04
C GLY A 160 11.91 11.58 1.10
N VAL A 161 12.20 10.36 0.64
CA VAL A 161 13.54 9.73 0.66
C VAL A 161 13.98 9.28 -0.72
#